data_49d7c6441de4c5ba456e1b0e6ace695e
#
_entry.id   49d7c6441de4c5ba456e1b0e6ace695e
#
_cell.length_a   1.000
_cell.length_b   1.000
_cell.length_c   1.000
_cell.angle_alpha   90.00
_cell.angle_beta   90.00
_cell.angle_gamma   90.00
#
_symmetry.space_group_name_H-M   'P 1'
#
loop_
_entity.id
_entity.type
_entity.pdbx_description
1 polymer ?
#
loop_
_entity_poly.entity_id
_entity_poly.type
_entity_poly.pdbx_seq_one_letter_code
_entity_poly.pdbx_strand_id
1 'polypeptide(L)'
;MGLARTLAVTLTGLAGHIVDVEAHSVQGLPGFTLVGLPDTAVRESRERVRAALSTCGVTWGEQRLTVNLSPADLRKTGTGLDLALALAVLGARGRLGRSAAGLLGRTVYIGELGLDGSVHSVRGVLPSVQAAVAAGVEEIVVAQEAAAEAELVPGARVTAVRHVGQLVERYGGRLSAAVAAAVEQITEAGADDAPTTPTRDAELPDLADVVGQSEARQALEVAAAGGHHLMMVGPPGTGKTMLAERLPSILPPLEQTDAVTVTSLHSVAGIFDPAHGLITRPPLRAPHHTATRAAVVGGGSGLPRPGDVSLAHRGMLFLDEAPEFSAGVLDCLRQPLESGMVTIDRVGGRASYPAAFQLVLAANPCPCGKAGGRGLECTCTSLQRRRYFSRLSGPLLDRVDITVEVGAVSAADLASAGSGESSAAVAQRVRRARRAAERRLAGTPWRLNAEVSGSYLRGPDGGLSAPLSRRLMTALERGDLSLRGVDRVLRLAWTLADLEDVDTLALTHIGTALALRTSGVRP
;
A
#
# COMPACT_ATOMS: atom_id res chain seq x y z
N MET A 1 -19.15 -6.53 -43.48
CA MET A 1 -17.88 -6.32 -42.75
C MET A 1 -18.15 -5.27 -41.69
N GLY A 2 -17.91 -5.60 -40.42
CA GLY A 2 -18.07 -4.68 -39.31
C GLY A 2 -16.76 -4.50 -38.57
N LEU A 3 -16.41 -3.25 -38.25
CA LEU A 3 -15.29 -2.86 -37.40
C LEU A 3 -15.84 -2.04 -36.22
N ALA A 4 -15.39 -2.34 -35.01
CA ALA A 4 -15.70 -1.53 -33.83
C ALA A 4 -14.49 -1.46 -32.92
N ARG A 5 -14.38 -0.34 -32.19
CA ARG A 5 -13.29 -0.06 -31.25
C ARG A 5 -13.86 0.32 -29.91
N THR A 6 -13.27 -0.22 -28.84
CA THR A 6 -13.53 0.17 -27.45
C THR A 6 -12.21 0.37 -26.72
N LEU A 7 -12.25 0.95 -25.52
CA LEU A 7 -11.07 1.13 -24.70
C LEU A 7 -11.18 0.30 -23.41
N ALA A 8 -10.06 -0.23 -22.97
CA ALA A 8 -9.90 -0.90 -21.68
C ALA A 8 -8.62 -0.42 -21.00
N VAL A 9 -8.37 -0.90 -19.78
CA VAL A 9 -7.11 -0.64 -19.07
C VAL A 9 -6.50 -1.97 -18.63
N THR A 10 -5.19 -2.09 -18.75
CA THR A 10 -4.40 -3.16 -18.12
C THR A 10 -3.41 -2.55 -17.15
N LEU A 11 -3.17 -3.23 -16.01
CA LEU A 11 -2.26 -2.75 -14.97
C LEU A 11 -0.91 -3.47 -15.02
N THR A 12 0.17 -2.72 -14.77
CA THR A 12 1.49 -3.27 -14.46
C THR A 12 1.95 -2.67 -13.13
N GLY A 13 1.79 -3.40 -12.04
CA GLY A 13 1.89 -2.81 -10.70
C GLY A 13 0.72 -1.85 -10.46
N LEU A 14 1.02 -0.57 -10.19
CA LEU A 14 0.01 0.51 -10.11
C LEU A 14 -0.14 1.29 -11.43
N ALA A 15 0.78 1.10 -12.38
CA ALA A 15 0.71 1.81 -13.65
C ALA A 15 -0.37 1.21 -14.54
N GLY A 16 -1.39 2.01 -14.87
CA GLY A 16 -2.42 1.64 -15.83
C GLY A 16 -2.05 2.07 -17.24
N HIS A 17 -2.37 1.23 -18.20
CA HIS A 17 -2.13 1.47 -19.63
C HIS A 17 -3.42 1.28 -20.39
N ILE A 18 -3.76 2.24 -21.24
CA ILE A 18 -4.91 2.14 -22.14
C ILE A 18 -4.65 1.02 -23.15
N VAL A 19 -5.68 0.21 -23.34
CA VAL A 19 -5.71 -0.87 -24.34
C VAL A 19 -6.81 -0.56 -25.34
N ASP A 20 -6.44 -0.43 -26.59
CA ASP A 20 -7.40 -0.40 -27.70
C ASP A 20 -7.87 -1.81 -28.00
N VAL A 21 -9.16 -2.00 -27.99
CA VAL A 21 -9.82 -3.28 -28.30
C VAL A 21 -10.56 -3.13 -29.63
N GLU A 22 -10.00 -3.66 -30.70
CA GLU A 22 -10.55 -3.57 -32.06
C GLU A 22 -11.12 -4.92 -32.47
N ALA A 23 -12.43 -4.96 -32.71
CA ALA A 23 -13.11 -6.16 -33.19
C ALA A 23 -13.45 -6.04 -34.69
N HIS A 24 -13.09 -7.03 -35.46
CA HIS A 24 -13.39 -7.16 -36.88
C HIS A 24 -14.20 -8.42 -37.15
N SER A 25 -15.36 -8.25 -37.81
CA SER A 25 -16.28 -9.34 -38.16
C SER A 25 -16.41 -9.48 -39.69
N VAL A 26 -16.12 -10.67 -40.20
CA VAL A 26 -16.27 -11.02 -41.63
C VAL A 26 -17.06 -12.31 -41.78
N GLN A 27 -17.73 -12.48 -42.92
CA GLN A 27 -18.38 -13.75 -43.28
C GLN A 27 -17.32 -14.84 -43.49
N GLY A 28 -17.56 -16.05 -42.98
CA GLY A 28 -16.63 -17.17 -43.08
C GLY A 28 -16.89 -18.25 -42.03
N LEU A 29 -16.02 -19.25 -41.98
CA LEU A 29 -16.09 -20.29 -40.96
C LEU A 29 -16.12 -19.67 -39.56
N PRO A 30 -17.05 -20.12 -38.69
CA PRO A 30 -17.17 -19.62 -37.34
C PRO A 30 -15.84 -19.70 -36.59
N GLY A 31 -15.39 -18.58 -36.04
CA GLY A 31 -14.14 -18.51 -35.29
C GLY A 31 -14.06 -17.24 -34.47
N PHE A 32 -13.44 -17.33 -33.25
CA PHE A 32 -13.13 -16.17 -32.42
C PHE A 32 -11.65 -16.21 -32.07
N THR A 33 -10.88 -15.27 -32.60
CA THR A 33 -9.43 -15.16 -32.41
C THR A 33 -9.09 -13.87 -31.66
N LEU A 34 -8.23 -13.98 -30.64
CA LEU A 34 -7.66 -12.88 -29.87
C LEU A 34 -6.19 -12.75 -30.20
N VAL A 35 -5.71 -11.53 -30.56
CA VAL A 35 -4.31 -11.22 -30.84
C VAL A 35 -3.85 -10.03 -29.99
N GLY A 36 -2.54 -9.84 -29.78
CA GLY A 36 -1.98 -8.72 -29.00
C GLY A 36 -1.49 -9.11 -27.60
N LEU A 37 -0.77 -10.23 -27.45
CA LEU A 37 -0.15 -10.72 -26.21
C LEU A 37 -1.12 -10.89 -25.02
N PRO A 38 -2.27 -11.56 -25.19
CA PRO A 38 -3.16 -11.88 -24.06
C PRO A 38 -2.50 -12.89 -23.12
N ASP A 39 -2.66 -12.71 -21.80
CA ASP A 39 -2.35 -13.75 -20.80
C ASP A 39 -3.40 -14.88 -20.81
N THR A 40 -3.29 -15.83 -19.89
CA THR A 40 -4.24 -16.94 -19.79
C THR A 40 -5.65 -16.44 -19.45
N ALA A 41 -5.79 -15.50 -18.51
CA ALA A 41 -7.08 -14.97 -18.09
C ALA A 41 -7.79 -14.22 -19.24
N VAL A 42 -7.05 -13.43 -20.02
CA VAL A 42 -7.58 -12.73 -21.20
C VAL A 42 -7.91 -13.72 -22.34
N ARG A 43 -7.19 -14.83 -22.45
CA ARG A 43 -7.57 -15.89 -23.43
C ARG A 43 -8.88 -16.56 -23.04
N GLU A 44 -9.11 -16.79 -21.76
CA GLU A 44 -10.36 -17.34 -21.22
C GLU A 44 -11.54 -16.37 -21.38
N SER A 45 -11.28 -15.05 -21.42
CA SER A 45 -12.28 -14.02 -21.71
C SER A 45 -13.07 -14.30 -22.99
N ARG A 46 -12.44 -14.95 -23.98
CA ARG A 46 -13.12 -15.37 -25.20
C ARG A 46 -14.34 -16.24 -24.92
N GLU A 47 -14.21 -17.21 -24.02
CA GLU A 47 -15.32 -18.14 -23.70
C GLU A 47 -16.36 -17.44 -22.82
N ARG A 48 -15.94 -16.59 -21.87
CA ARG A 48 -16.88 -15.80 -21.04
C ARG A 48 -17.70 -14.83 -21.89
N VAL A 49 -17.04 -14.05 -22.74
CA VAL A 49 -17.70 -13.11 -23.68
C VAL A 49 -18.65 -13.86 -24.60
N ARG A 50 -18.23 -15.02 -25.13
CA ARG A 50 -19.07 -15.83 -26.00
C ARG A 50 -20.33 -16.31 -25.28
N ALA A 51 -20.22 -16.84 -24.08
CA ALA A 51 -21.34 -17.31 -23.29
C ALA A 51 -22.28 -16.16 -22.90
N ALA A 52 -21.75 -15.09 -22.33
CA ALA A 52 -22.51 -13.90 -21.94
C ALA A 52 -23.34 -13.31 -23.09
N LEU A 53 -22.70 -13.14 -24.26
CA LEU A 53 -23.40 -12.60 -25.43
C LEU A 53 -24.43 -13.60 -26.02
N SER A 54 -24.18 -14.93 -25.93
CA SER A 54 -25.18 -15.93 -26.32
C SER A 54 -26.41 -15.85 -25.45
N THR A 55 -26.24 -15.70 -24.13
CA THR A 55 -27.34 -15.49 -23.18
C THR A 55 -28.11 -14.22 -23.48
N CYS A 56 -27.41 -13.15 -23.94
CA CYS A 56 -28.06 -11.92 -24.42
C CYS A 56 -28.72 -12.03 -25.80
N GLY A 57 -28.87 -13.24 -26.36
CA GLY A 57 -29.55 -13.48 -27.64
C GLY A 57 -28.67 -13.21 -28.87
N VAL A 58 -27.35 -13.16 -28.71
CA VAL A 58 -26.43 -13.04 -29.85
C VAL A 58 -26.17 -14.43 -30.45
N THR A 59 -26.66 -14.66 -31.65
CA THR A 59 -26.41 -15.90 -32.39
C THR A 59 -25.05 -15.86 -33.07
N TRP A 60 -24.22 -16.88 -32.85
CA TRP A 60 -22.87 -17.01 -33.45
C TRP A 60 -22.95 -17.70 -34.84
N GLY A 61 -23.48 -17.00 -35.83
CA GLY A 61 -23.62 -17.57 -37.19
C GLY A 61 -22.26 -17.74 -37.92
N GLU A 62 -22.29 -17.95 -39.24
CA GLU A 62 -21.11 -18.11 -40.11
C GLU A 62 -20.29 -16.80 -40.21
N GLN A 63 -19.67 -16.40 -39.10
CA GLN A 63 -18.83 -15.21 -39.05
C GLN A 63 -17.51 -15.53 -38.34
N ARG A 64 -16.42 -15.08 -38.93
CA ARG A 64 -15.08 -15.08 -38.32
C ARG A 64 -14.87 -13.75 -37.63
N LEU A 65 -14.61 -13.81 -36.33
CA LEU A 65 -14.33 -12.67 -35.49
C LEU A 65 -12.84 -12.65 -35.13
N THR A 66 -12.18 -11.53 -35.34
CA THR A 66 -10.81 -11.29 -34.87
C THR A 66 -10.82 -10.04 -34.01
N VAL A 67 -10.29 -10.17 -32.78
CA VAL A 67 -10.13 -9.04 -31.86
C VAL A 67 -8.64 -8.80 -31.64
N ASN A 68 -8.22 -7.57 -31.90
CA ASN A 68 -6.85 -7.11 -31.68
C ASN A 68 -6.78 -6.24 -30.43
N LEU A 69 -5.78 -6.49 -29.60
CA LEU A 69 -5.49 -5.74 -28.37
C LEU A 69 -4.20 -4.93 -28.56
N SER A 70 -4.30 -3.63 -28.74
CA SER A 70 -3.16 -2.72 -28.94
C SER A 70 -2.81 -1.94 -27.66
N PRO A 71 -1.51 -1.62 -27.44
CA PRO A 71 -0.32 -1.90 -28.25
C PRO A 71 0.16 -3.36 -28.10
N ALA A 72 0.84 -3.90 -29.12
CA ALA A 72 1.22 -5.31 -29.17
C ALA A 72 2.40 -5.69 -28.24
N ASP A 73 3.22 -4.73 -27.83
CA ASP A 73 4.38 -4.89 -26.93
C ASP A 73 3.98 -4.96 -25.46
N LEU A 74 2.78 -4.50 -25.12
CA LEU A 74 2.24 -4.54 -23.76
C LEU A 74 1.48 -5.85 -23.52
N ARG A 75 1.82 -6.59 -22.47
CA ARG A 75 1.09 -7.78 -22.06
C ARG A 75 -0.25 -7.39 -21.42
N LYS A 76 -1.34 -7.93 -21.92
CA LYS A 76 -2.69 -7.72 -21.36
C LYS A 76 -2.99 -8.80 -20.35
N THR A 77 -3.43 -8.38 -19.19
CA THR A 77 -3.56 -9.25 -18.01
C THR A 77 -4.86 -9.01 -17.27
N GLY A 78 -5.40 -10.09 -16.71
CA GLY A 78 -6.59 -10.06 -15.88
C GLY A 78 -7.90 -10.11 -16.68
N THR A 79 -9.02 -10.14 -15.94
CA THR A 79 -10.37 -10.30 -16.48
C THR A 79 -11.08 -8.96 -16.77
N GLY A 80 -10.46 -7.84 -16.39
CA GLY A 80 -11.07 -6.52 -16.52
C GLY A 80 -11.35 -6.03 -17.94
N LEU A 81 -10.84 -6.75 -18.96
CA LEU A 81 -11.05 -6.44 -20.37
C LEU A 81 -12.34 -7.05 -20.94
N ASP A 82 -13.01 -7.95 -20.22
CA ASP A 82 -14.16 -8.72 -20.74
C ASP A 82 -15.27 -7.81 -21.26
N LEU A 83 -15.62 -6.77 -20.50
CA LEU A 83 -16.67 -5.84 -20.87
C LEU A 83 -16.34 -5.07 -22.15
N ALA A 84 -15.10 -4.60 -22.30
CA ALA A 84 -14.62 -3.92 -23.50
C ALA A 84 -14.65 -4.86 -24.72
N LEU A 85 -14.20 -6.13 -24.55
CA LEU A 85 -14.26 -7.15 -25.56
C LEU A 85 -15.69 -7.41 -26.03
N ALA A 86 -16.63 -7.54 -25.11
CA ALA A 86 -18.03 -7.80 -25.42
C ALA A 86 -18.64 -6.67 -26.25
N LEU A 87 -18.39 -5.41 -25.88
CA LEU A 87 -18.93 -4.26 -26.60
C LEU A 87 -18.26 -4.05 -27.97
N ALA A 88 -16.97 -4.30 -28.09
CA ALA A 88 -16.29 -4.31 -29.39
C ALA A 88 -16.90 -5.36 -30.32
N VAL A 89 -17.16 -6.59 -29.81
CA VAL A 89 -17.81 -7.66 -30.56
C VAL A 89 -19.23 -7.30 -30.98
N LEU A 90 -20.05 -6.74 -30.07
CA LEU A 90 -21.41 -6.29 -30.37
C LEU A 90 -21.45 -5.20 -31.44
N GLY A 91 -20.53 -4.21 -31.31
CA GLY A 91 -20.39 -3.14 -32.30
C GLY A 91 -19.98 -3.67 -33.67
N ALA A 92 -18.95 -4.53 -33.76
CA ALA A 92 -18.50 -5.13 -35.01
C ALA A 92 -19.55 -6.02 -35.69
N ARG A 93 -20.47 -6.58 -34.92
CA ARG A 93 -21.60 -7.37 -35.43
C ARG A 93 -22.85 -6.58 -35.76
N GLY A 94 -22.81 -5.24 -35.60
CA GLY A 94 -23.92 -4.36 -35.87
C GLY A 94 -25.14 -4.58 -34.94
N ARG A 95 -24.89 -5.05 -33.71
CA ARG A 95 -25.94 -5.27 -32.71
C ARG A 95 -26.25 -4.02 -31.88
N LEU A 96 -25.48 -2.97 -32.04
CA LEU A 96 -25.66 -1.66 -31.43
C LEU A 96 -26.15 -0.64 -32.46
N GLY A 97 -26.76 0.45 -31.99
CA GLY A 97 -27.23 1.54 -32.83
C GLY A 97 -26.10 2.25 -33.58
N ARG A 98 -26.40 2.91 -34.70
CA ARG A 98 -25.39 3.59 -35.55
C ARG A 98 -24.62 4.69 -34.81
N SER A 99 -25.24 5.35 -33.83
CA SER A 99 -24.63 6.39 -33.00
C SER A 99 -23.61 5.83 -31.99
N ALA A 100 -23.67 4.54 -31.69
CA ALA A 100 -22.79 3.91 -30.70
C ALA A 100 -21.30 3.98 -31.08
N ALA A 101 -20.94 3.89 -32.38
CA ALA A 101 -19.56 3.81 -32.85
C ALA A 101 -18.69 4.98 -32.36
N GLY A 102 -19.22 6.20 -32.29
CA GLY A 102 -18.51 7.37 -31.79
C GLY A 102 -18.31 7.39 -30.27
N LEU A 103 -19.21 6.74 -29.52
CA LEU A 103 -19.16 6.66 -28.05
C LEU A 103 -18.24 5.52 -27.58
N LEU A 104 -18.33 4.37 -28.23
CA LEU A 104 -17.55 3.17 -27.86
C LEU A 104 -16.03 3.44 -27.80
N GLY A 105 -15.50 4.16 -28.80
CA GLY A 105 -14.08 4.47 -28.89
C GLY A 105 -13.59 5.60 -27.97
N ARG A 106 -14.50 6.21 -27.19
CA ARG A 106 -14.19 7.30 -26.22
C ARG A 106 -14.51 6.92 -24.79
N THR A 107 -14.95 5.68 -24.56
CA THR A 107 -15.33 5.16 -23.25
C THR A 107 -14.41 4.02 -22.88
N VAL A 108 -13.89 4.04 -21.65
CA VAL A 108 -13.16 2.94 -21.05
C VAL A 108 -14.14 2.01 -20.34
N TYR A 109 -14.03 0.71 -20.58
CA TYR A 109 -14.86 -0.33 -19.99
C TYR A 109 -14.00 -1.21 -19.10
N ILE A 110 -14.40 -1.36 -17.82
CA ILE A 110 -13.68 -2.12 -16.81
C ILE A 110 -14.67 -3.06 -16.12
N GLY A 111 -14.54 -4.36 -16.32
CA GLY A 111 -15.40 -5.35 -15.67
C GLY A 111 -15.18 -6.74 -16.21
N GLU A 112 -15.36 -7.73 -15.34
CA GLU A 112 -15.39 -9.15 -15.67
C GLU A 112 -16.83 -9.57 -16.02
N LEU A 113 -17.00 -10.44 -17.00
CA LEU A 113 -18.32 -10.94 -17.38
C LEU A 113 -18.58 -12.33 -16.77
N GLY A 114 -19.75 -12.45 -16.13
CA GLY A 114 -20.38 -13.72 -15.85
C GLY A 114 -20.90 -14.36 -17.15
N LEU A 115 -21.10 -15.68 -17.14
CA LEU A 115 -21.61 -16.43 -18.30
C LEU A 115 -23.05 -16.05 -18.65
N ASP A 116 -23.79 -15.51 -17.69
CA ASP A 116 -25.16 -15.00 -17.81
C ASP A 116 -25.23 -13.57 -18.37
N GLY A 117 -24.07 -12.87 -18.47
CA GLY A 117 -23.98 -11.49 -18.89
C GLY A 117 -23.93 -10.48 -17.74
N SER A 118 -23.91 -10.95 -16.48
CA SER A 118 -23.64 -10.11 -15.31
C SER A 118 -22.24 -9.47 -15.40
N VAL A 119 -22.10 -8.28 -14.83
CA VAL A 119 -20.83 -7.54 -14.80
C VAL A 119 -20.33 -7.49 -13.37
N HIS A 120 -19.14 -8.05 -13.14
CA HIS A 120 -18.52 -8.14 -11.83
C HIS A 120 -17.34 -7.19 -11.70
N SER A 121 -17.11 -6.73 -10.46
CA SER A 121 -15.97 -5.89 -10.12
C SER A 121 -14.64 -6.63 -10.31
N VAL A 122 -13.60 -5.88 -10.63
CA VAL A 122 -12.23 -6.37 -10.74
C VAL A 122 -11.31 -5.61 -9.79
N ARG A 123 -10.14 -6.15 -9.52
CA ARG A 123 -9.15 -5.49 -8.67
C ARG A 123 -8.47 -4.35 -9.41
N GLY A 124 -8.12 -3.29 -8.67
CA GLY A 124 -7.39 -2.17 -9.24
C GLY A 124 -8.26 -1.24 -10.09
N VAL A 125 -9.52 -1.08 -9.74
CA VAL A 125 -10.43 -0.13 -10.42
C VAL A 125 -9.90 1.28 -10.25
N LEU A 126 -9.54 1.72 -9.04
CA LEU A 126 -9.02 3.06 -8.79
C LEU A 126 -7.81 3.42 -9.68
N PRO A 127 -6.70 2.67 -9.71
CA PRO A 127 -5.58 3.00 -10.59
C PRO A 127 -5.91 2.85 -12.08
N SER A 128 -6.87 2.00 -12.44
CA SER A 128 -7.33 1.88 -13.82
C SER A 128 -8.09 3.11 -14.29
N VAL A 129 -8.99 3.61 -13.46
CA VAL A 129 -9.76 4.84 -13.72
C VAL A 129 -8.82 6.06 -13.76
N GLN A 130 -7.85 6.14 -12.84
CA GLN A 130 -6.83 7.19 -12.87
C GLN A 130 -6.05 7.21 -14.17
N ALA A 131 -5.63 6.05 -14.66
CA ALA A 131 -4.92 5.95 -15.93
C ALA A 131 -5.80 6.38 -17.11
N ALA A 132 -7.08 6.06 -17.10
CA ALA A 132 -8.03 6.48 -18.11
C ALA A 132 -8.17 8.02 -18.15
N VAL A 133 -8.42 8.64 -17.00
CA VAL A 133 -8.55 10.11 -16.88
C VAL A 133 -7.24 10.81 -17.25
N ALA A 134 -6.09 10.29 -16.82
CA ALA A 134 -4.79 10.83 -17.21
C ALA A 134 -4.51 10.73 -18.72
N ALA A 135 -5.11 9.76 -19.41
CA ALA A 135 -5.06 9.63 -20.86
C ALA A 135 -6.12 10.49 -21.60
N GLY A 136 -6.88 11.31 -20.87
CA GLY A 136 -7.92 12.17 -21.42
C GLY A 136 -9.25 11.47 -21.72
N VAL A 137 -9.47 10.27 -21.17
CA VAL A 137 -10.75 9.55 -21.29
C VAL A 137 -11.52 9.71 -19.98
N GLU A 138 -12.59 10.49 -20.02
CA GLU A 138 -13.40 10.80 -18.84
C GLU A 138 -14.63 9.88 -18.69
N GLU A 139 -15.12 9.29 -19.79
CA GLU A 139 -16.26 8.38 -19.78
C GLU A 139 -15.79 6.96 -19.39
N ILE A 140 -16.27 6.47 -18.25
CA ILE A 140 -15.84 5.20 -17.68
C ILE A 140 -17.05 4.36 -17.31
N VAL A 141 -17.08 3.13 -17.78
CA VAL A 141 -18.10 2.14 -17.44
C VAL A 141 -17.47 1.08 -16.55
N VAL A 142 -18.07 0.84 -15.40
CA VAL A 142 -17.60 -0.15 -14.40
C VAL A 142 -18.77 -1.02 -13.93
N ALA A 143 -18.43 -2.12 -13.26
CA ALA A 143 -19.42 -2.89 -12.51
C ALA A 143 -20.06 -2.01 -11.40
N GLN A 144 -21.33 -2.24 -11.08
CA GLN A 144 -22.04 -1.51 -10.03
C GLN A 144 -21.30 -1.52 -8.68
N GLU A 145 -20.73 -2.65 -8.33
CA GLU A 145 -19.95 -2.85 -7.09
C GLU A 145 -18.69 -1.97 -7.03
N ALA A 146 -18.16 -1.58 -8.20
CA ALA A 146 -16.95 -0.77 -8.32
C ALA A 146 -17.24 0.73 -8.46
N ALA A 147 -18.49 1.15 -8.52
CA ALA A 147 -18.88 2.54 -8.78
C ALA A 147 -18.30 3.50 -7.74
N ALA A 148 -18.49 3.20 -6.46
CA ALA A 148 -17.99 4.04 -5.36
C ALA A 148 -16.46 4.19 -5.38
N GLU A 149 -15.73 3.15 -5.77
CA GLU A 149 -14.26 3.22 -5.94
C GLU A 149 -13.86 4.08 -7.14
N ALA A 150 -14.55 3.91 -8.27
CA ALA A 150 -14.28 4.65 -9.49
C ALA A 150 -14.57 6.16 -9.34
N GLU A 151 -15.60 6.52 -8.60
CA GLU A 151 -16.02 7.91 -8.31
C GLU A 151 -15.02 8.67 -7.41
N LEU A 152 -14.11 7.97 -6.73
CA LEU A 152 -13.02 8.61 -5.96
C LEU A 152 -12.01 9.33 -6.86
N VAL A 153 -12.02 9.08 -8.18
CA VAL A 153 -11.10 9.71 -9.13
C VAL A 153 -11.71 11.01 -9.67
N PRO A 154 -11.13 12.18 -9.36
CA PRO A 154 -11.62 13.45 -9.89
C PRO A 154 -11.58 13.48 -11.42
N GLY A 155 -12.64 13.96 -12.05
CA GLY A 155 -12.76 14.08 -13.50
C GLY A 155 -13.30 12.83 -14.20
N ALA A 156 -13.48 11.71 -13.50
CA ALA A 156 -14.13 10.53 -14.05
C ALA A 156 -15.67 10.72 -14.11
N ARG A 157 -16.26 10.44 -15.26
CA ARG A 157 -17.73 10.31 -15.42
C ARG A 157 -18.08 8.83 -15.43
N VAL A 158 -18.51 8.33 -14.28
CA VAL A 158 -18.74 6.92 -14.04
C VAL A 158 -20.16 6.52 -14.45
N THR A 159 -20.26 5.45 -15.21
CA THR A 159 -21.51 4.72 -15.47
C THR A 159 -21.39 3.33 -14.87
N ALA A 160 -22.20 3.04 -13.89
CA ALA A 160 -22.26 1.74 -13.22
C ALA A 160 -23.27 0.82 -13.90
N VAL A 161 -22.90 -0.45 -14.08
CA VAL A 161 -23.75 -1.46 -14.71
C VAL A 161 -23.67 -2.78 -13.96
N ARG A 162 -24.78 -3.52 -13.93
CA ARG A 162 -24.89 -4.87 -13.36
C ARG A 162 -24.89 -5.94 -14.43
N HIS A 163 -25.30 -5.59 -15.65
CA HIS A 163 -25.46 -6.54 -16.75
C HIS A 163 -25.11 -5.88 -18.08
N VAL A 164 -24.45 -6.61 -18.99
CA VAL A 164 -24.06 -6.12 -20.31
C VAL A 164 -25.27 -5.69 -21.15
N GLY A 165 -26.45 -6.26 -20.91
CA GLY A 165 -27.71 -5.88 -21.55
C GLY A 165 -28.08 -4.39 -21.38
N GLN A 166 -27.79 -3.79 -20.21
CA GLN A 166 -28.02 -2.36 -19.97
C GLN A 166 -27.21 -1.49 -20.95
N LEU A 167 -26.00 -1.93 -21.30
CA LEU A 167 -25.17 -1.24 -22.29
C LEU A 167 -25.66 -1.48 -23.72
N VAL A 168 -26.22 -2.67 -24.03
CA VAL A 168 -26.86 -2.91 -25.33
C VAL A 168 -28.00 -1.91 -25.55
N GLU A 169 -28.88 -1.73 -24.57
CA GLU A 169 -29.98 -0.76 -24.64
C GLU A 169 -29.48 0.68 -24.70
N ARG A 170 -28.55 1.05 -23.82
CA ARG A 170 -27.93 2.38 -23.80
C ARG A 170 -27.35 2.79 -25.17
N TYR A 171 -26.76 1.82 -25.87
CA TYR A 171 -26.19 2.04 -27.20
C TYR A 171 -27.14 1.74 -28.35
N GLY A 172 -28.47 1.72 -28.09
CA GLY A 172 -29.51 1.61 -29.10
C GLY A 172 -29.63 0.24 -29.75
N GLY A 173 -29.09 -0.79 -29.12
CA GLY A 173 -29.33 -2.20 -29.47
C GLY A 173 -30.68 -2.69 -28.99
N ARG A 174 -31.07 -3.90 -29.37
CA ARG A 174 -32.33 -4.53 -28.97
C ARG A 174 -32.05 -5.86 -28.26
N LEU A 175 -32.67 -6.04 -27.10
CA LEU A 175 -32.73 -7.29 -26.38
C LEU A 175 -34.03 -8.02 -26.72
N SER A 176 -34.02 -9.35 -26.61
CA SER A 176 -35.28 -10.12 -26.62
C SER A 176 -36.06 -9.82 -25.34
N ALA A 177 -37.40 -9.98 -25.37
CA ALA A 177 -38.23 -9.74 -24.20
C ALA A 177 -37.80 -10.55 -22.96
N ALA A 178 -37.36 -11.78 -23.16
CA ALA A 178 -36.88 -12.65 -22.08
C ALA A 178 -35.55 -12.13 -21.45
N VAL A 179 -34.65 -11.62 -22.29
CA VAL A 179 -33.36 -11.05 -21.79
C VAL A 179 -33.61 -9.70 -21.12
N ALA A 180 -34.50 -8.85 -21.68
CA ALA A 180 -34.85 -7.58 -21.06
C ALA A 180 -35.44 -7.78 -19.66
N ALA A 181 -36.38 -8.74 -19.50
CA ALA A 181 -36.93 -9.09 -18.19
C ALA A 181 -35.88 -9.61 -17.21
N ALA A 182 -34.92 -10.43 -17.66
CA ALA A 182 -33.81 -10.90 -16.80
C ALA A 182 -32.88 -9.75 -16.37
N VAL A 183 -32.59 -8.80 -17.27
CA VAL A 183 -31.81 -7.59 -16.97
C VAL A 183 -32.51 -6.73 -15.93
N GLU A 184 -33.84 -6.54 -16.07
CA GLU A 184 -34.67 -5.78 -15.14
C GLU A 184 -34.65 -6.42 -13.74
N GLN A 185 -34.85 -7.75 -13.65
CA GLN A 185 -34.77 -8.50 -12.38
C GLN A 185 -33.41 -8.36 -11.69
N ILE A 186 -32.30 -8.47 -12.43
CA ILE A 186 -30.93 -8.29 -11.87
C ILE A 186 -30.73 -6.87 -11.39
N THR A 187 -31.31 -5.88 -12.08
CA THR A 187 -31.19 -4.48 -11.72
C THR A 187 -32.00 -4.16 -10.46
N GLU A 188 -33.22 -4.71 -10.34
CA GLU A 188 -34.11 -4.52 -9.18
C GLU A 188 -33.59 -5.28 -7.93
N ALA A 189 -33.16 -6.52 -8.07
CA ALA A 189 -32.65 -7.33 -6.96
C ALA A 189 -31.43 -6.69 -6.25
N GLY A 190 -30.68 -5.87 -6.96
CA GLY A 190 -29.54 -5.15 -6.37
C GLY A 190 -29.85 -3.75 -5.89
N ALA A 191 -31.09 -3.27 -5.98
CA ALA A 191 -31.46 -1.96 -5.44
C ALA A 191 -31.50 -1.95 -3.89
N ASP A 192 -31.67 -3.12 -3.27
CA ASP A 192 -31.64 -3.29 -1.82
C ASP A 192 -30.22 -3.42 -1.23
N ASP A 193 -29.19 -3.60 -2.05
CA ASP A 193 -27.77 -3.52 -1.65
C ASP A 193 -27.32 -2.05 -1.56
N ALA A 194 -28.03 -1.23 -0.81
CA ALA A 194 -27.50 0.05 -0.36
C ALA A 194 -26.23 -0.22 0.45
N PRO A 195 -25.15 0.57 0.26
CA PRO A 195 -23.93 0.37 1.03
C PRO A 195 -24.32 0.38 2.51
N THR A 196 -24.05 -0.72 3.19
CA THR A 196 -24.16 -0.80 4.65
C THR A 196 -23.45 0.42 5.20
N THR A 197 -24.15 1.19 6.03
CA THR A 197 -23.61 2.38 6.69
C THR A 197 -22.18 2.12 7.08
N PRO A 198 -21.20 2.97 6.69
CA PRO A 198 -19.80 2.69 6.95
C PRO A 198 -19.67 2.43 8.45
N THR A 199 -19.16 1.25 8.80
CA THR A 199 -18.79 0.94 10.17
C THR A 199 -17.85 2.08 10.57
N ARG A 200 -18.29 2.88 11.54
CA ARG A 200 -17.54 4.00 12.10
C ARG A 200 -16.08 3.57 12.15
N ASP A 201 -15.17 4.32 11.55
CA ASP A 201 -13.72 4.09 11.66
C ASP A 201 -13.42 3.59 13.07
N ALA A 202 -12.91 2.37 13.21
CA ALA A 202 -12.58 1.82 14.51
C ALA A 202 -11.72 2.87 15.23
N GLU A 203 -12.15 3.34 16.37
CA GLU A 203 -11.41 4.33 17.15
C GLU A 203 -10.03 3.73 17.42
N LEU A 204 -8.99 4.45 16.97
CA LEU A 204 -7.63 4.02 17.24
C LEU A 204 -7.40 4.04 18.76
N PRO A 205 -6.68 3.05 19.31
CA PRO A 205 -6.36 3.03 20.72
C PRO A 205 -5.56 4.29 21.10
N ASP A 206 -5.90 4.91 22.23
CA ASP A 206 -5.28 6.15 22.68
C ASP A 206 -3.97 5.88 23.45
N LEU A 207 -2.99 6.75 23.29
CA LEU A 207 -1.73 6.68 24.01
C LEU A 207 -1.92 6.97 25.53
N ALA A 208 -3.00 7.62 25.91
CA ALA A 208 -3.36 7.84 27.32
C ALA A 208 -3.61 6.52 28.09
N ASP A 209 -4.00 5.45 27.40
CA ASP A 209 -4.19 4.12 28.02
C ASP A 209 -2.87 3.47 28.45
N VAL A 210 -1.72 3.97 27.94
CA VAL A 210 -0.40 3.44 28.27
C VAL A 210 0.04 3.97 29.62
N VAL A 211 0.06 3.11 30.63
CA VAL A 211 0.51 3.45 31.98
C VAL A 211 2.03 3.40 32.07
N GLY A 212 2.66 4.44 32.59
CA GLY A 212 4.11 4.54 32.72
C GLY A 212 4.81 4.60 31.35
N GLN A 213 5.90 3.82 31.18
CA GLN A 213 6.63 3.65 29.92
C GLN A 213 7.10 4.99 29.28
N SER A 214 7.52 5.96 30.10
CA SER A 214 7.86 7.33 29.65
C SER A 214 8.91 7.35 28.53
N GLU A 215 9.97 6.55 28.64
CA GLU A 215 11.02 6.45 27.63
C GLU A 215 10.50 5.87 26.31
N ALA A 216 9.66 4.82 26.39
CA ALA A 216 9.08 4.20 25.20
C ALA A 216 8.07 5.14 24.50
N ARG A 217 7.28 5.90 25.27
CA ARG A 217 6.37 6.93 24.75
C ARG A 217 7.13 8.05 24.05
N GLN A 218 8.23 8.53 24.66
CA GLN A 218 9.11 9.52 24.04
C GLN A 218 9.74 8.97 22.76
N ALA A 219 10.21 7.71 22.76
CA ALA A 219 10.76 7.07 21.58
C ALA A 219 9.73 6.97 20.44
N LEU A 220 8.46 6.66 20.76
CA LEU A 220 7.35 6.65 19.78
C LEU A 220 7.11 8.05 19.20
N GLU A 221 7.08 9.10 20.03
CA GLU A 221 6.91 10.48 19.58
C GLU A 221 8.04 10.92 18.64
N VAL A 222 9.31 10.65 19.01
CA VAL A 222 10.47 10.94 18.16
C VAL A 222 10.42 10.14 16.86
N ALA A 223 10.06 8.85 16.95
CA ALA A 223 9.91 8.00 15.77
C ALA A 223 8.82 8.53 14.83
N ALA A 224 7.66 8.95 15.38
CA ALA A 224 6.57 9.53 14.61
C ALA A 224 6.94 10.88 13.98
N ALA A 225 7.65 11.73 14.72
CA ALA A 225 8.03 13.06 14.25
C ALA A 225 9.04 13.00 13.08
N GLY A 226 10.08 12.18 13.21
CA GLY A 226 11.15 12.08 12.22
C GLY A 226 10.98 11.00 11.16
N GLY A 227 10.01 10.09 11.32
CA GLY A 227 9.86 8.91 10.45
C GLY A 227 10.88 7.82 10.74
N HIS A 228 11.44 7.77 11.96
CA HIS A 228 12.53 6.86 12.33
C HIS A 228 12.04 5.43 12.53
N HIS A 229 12.85 4.46 12.11
CA HIS A 229 12.64 3.06 12.44
C HIS A 229 12.94 2.80 13.90
N LEU A 230 12.07 2.01 14.55
CA LEU A 230 12.07 1.78 16.00
C LEU A 230 12.22 0.28 16.32
N MET A 231 13.03 -0.03 17.31
CA MET A 231 13.10 -1.36 17.93
C MET A 231 12.77 -1.25 19.41
N MET A 232 11.81 -2.02 19.87
CA MET A 232 11.42 -2.18 21.26
C MET A 232 11.90 -3.52 21.78
N VAL A 233 12.64 -3.52 22.87
CA VAL A 233 13.14 -4.75 23.52
C VAL A 233 12.62 -4.81 24.95
N GLY A 234 12.00 -5.93 25.34
CA GLY A 234 11.49 -6.08 26.70
C GLY A 234 10.88 -7.45 26.93
N PRO A 235 10.67 -7.85 28.20
CA PRO A 235 10.03 -9.11 28.55
C PRO A 235 8.62 -9.26 27.92
N PRO A 236 8.10 -10.48 27.80
CA PRO A 236 6.69 -10.67 27.41
C PRO A 236 5.73 -9.94 28.36
N GLY A 237 4.64 -9.40 27.83
CA GLY A 237 3.62 -8.71 28.63
C GLY A 237 3.97 -7.28 29.06
N THR A 238 5.10 -6.69 28.61
CA THR A 238 5.46 -5.31 28.96
C THR A 238 4.78 -4.23 28.10
N GLY A 239 3.90 -4.61 27.15
CA GLY A 239 3.12 -3.65 26.38
C GLY A 239 3.75 -3.20 25.06
N LYS A 240 4.76 -3.90 24.52
CA LYS A 240 5.40 -3.57 23.24
C LYS A 240 4.40 -3.49 22.08
N THR A 241 3.54 -4.50 21.94
CA THR A 241 2.48 -4.56 20.92
C THR A 241 1.48 -3.42 21.13
N MET A 242 1.07 -3.19 22.37
CA MET A 242 0.16 -2.10 22.76
C MET A 242 0.73 -0.72 22.37
N LEU A 243 2.02 -0.49 22.57
CA LEU A 243 2.72 0.74 22.14
C LEU A 243 2.74 0.88 20.63
N ALA A 244 3.07 -0.21 19.90
CA ALA A 244 3.13 -0.20 18.45
C ALA A 244 1.76 0.12 17.82
N GLU A 245 0.68 -0.47 18.32
CA GLU A 245 -0.70 -0.24 17.84
C GLU A 245 -1.18 1.20 18.01
N ARG A 246 -0.53 1.97 18.90
CA ARG A 246 -0.86 3.38 19.15
C ARG A 246 -0.05 4.35 18.30
N LEU A 247 1.01 3.90 17.62
CA LEU A 247 1.79 4.75 16.72
C LEU A 247 0.93 5.39 15.61
N PRO A 248 -0.01 4.68 14.94
CA PRO A 248 -0.88 5.30 13.94
C PRO A 248 -1.72 6.46 14.48
N SER A 249 -2.09 6.46 15.77
CA SER A 249 -2.92 7.52 16.37
C SER A 249 -2.19 8.87 16.52
N ILE A 250 -0.85 8.85 16.50
CA ILE A 250 -0.02 10.06 16.61
C ILE A 250 0.61 10.47 15.26
N LEU A 251 0.46 9.67 14.22
CA LEU A 251 0.91 10.04 12.87
C LEU A 251 -0.06 11.06 12.22
N PRO A 252 0.44 12.00 11.43
CA PRO A 252 -0.42 12.89 10.65
C PRO A 252 -1.16 12.10 9.56
N PRO A 253 -2.35 12.58 9.13
CA PRO A 253 -3.03 12.00 7.99
C PRO A 253 -2.16 12.10 6.72
N LEU A 254 -2.42 11.20 5.79
CA LEU A 254 -1.74 11.17 4.49
C LEU A 254 -2.11 12.40 3.66
N GLU A 255 -1.14 12.93 2.92
CA GLU A 255 -1.42 13.90 1.87
C GLU A 255 -2.23 13.23 0.74
N GLN A 256 -2.96 14.03 -0.03
CA GLN A 256 -3.86 13.51 -1.06
C GLN A 256 -3.16 12.57 -2.06
N THR A 257 -1.97 12.90 -2.51
CA THR A 257 -1.17 12.07 -3.44
C THR A 257 -0.78 10.73 -2.83
N ASP A 258 -0.39 10.73 -1.55
CA ASP A 258 -0.02 9.52 -0.82
C ASP A 258 -1.27 8.69 -0.49
N ALA A 259 -2.40 9.32 -0.11
CA ALA A 259 -3.69 8.66 0.13
C ALA A 259 -4.18 7.92 -1.12
N VAL A 260 -4.09 8.54 -2.28
CA VAL A 260 -4.43 7.94 -3.57
C VAL A 260 -3.53 6.74 -3.88
N THR A 261 -2.22 6.85 -3.64
CA THR A 261 -1.26 5.76 -3.87
C THR A 261 -1.52 4.58 -2.93
N VAL A 262 -1.75 4.85 -1.64
CA VAL A 262 -2.09 3.82 -0.64
C VAL A 262 -3.40 3.13 -0.99
N THR A 263 -4.44 3.90 -1.34
CA THR A 263 -5.73 3.34 -1.74
C THR A 263 -5.58 2.48 -2.99
N SER A 264 -4.79 2.91 -3.99
CA SER A 264 -4.50 2.12 -5.20
C SER A 264 -3.80 0.79 -4.89
N LEU A 265 -2.87 0.78 -3.93
CA LEU A 265 -2.22 -0.47 -3.47
C LEU A 265 -3.23 -1.43 -2.85
N HIS A 266 -4.14 -0.93 -2.00
CA HIS A 266 -5.18 -1.72 -1.37
C HIS A 266 -6.23 -2.20 -2.37
N SER A 267 -6.57 -1.38 -3.37
CA SER A 267 -7.44 -1.75 -4.50
C SER A 267 -6.86 -2.91 -5.32
N VAL A 268 -5.58 -2.81 -5.75
CA VAL A 268 -4.90 -3.89 -6.49
C VAL A 268 -4.76 -5.16 -5.65
N ALA A 269 -4.58 -5.04 -4.34
CA ALA A 269 -4.58 -6.18 -3.43
C ALA A 269 -5.97 -6.82 -3.28
N GLY A 270 -7.05 -6.08 -3.55
CA GLY A 270 -8.44 -6.52 -3.40
C GLY A 270 -8.91 -6.52 -1.95
N ILE A 271 -8.39 -5.61 -1.14
CA ILE A 271 -8.74 -5.43 0.28
C ILE A 271 -9.27 -4.02 0.59
N PHE A 272 -9.47 -3.22 -0.45
CA PHE A 272 -10.01 -1.87 -0.31
C PHE A 272 -11.55 -1.92 -0.18
N ASP A 273 -12.07 -1.19 0.79
CA ASP A 273 -13.50 -0.95 0.96
C ASP A 273 -13.81 0.52 0.56
N PRO A 274 -14.50 0.75 -0.56
CA PRO A 274 -14.77 2.08 -1.04
C PRO A 274 -15.76 2.88 -0.19
N ALA A 275 -16.53 2.24 0.69
CA ALA A 275 -17.48 2.90 1.58
C ALA A 275 -16.81 3.94 2.51
N HIS A 276 -15.52 3.77 2.80
CA HIS A 276 -14.74 4.67 3.66
C HIS A 276 -14.04 5.80 2.89
N GLY A 277 -14.21 5.90 1.57
CA GLY A 277 -13.47 6.86 0.74
C GLY A 277 -11.98 6.52 0.63
N LEU A 278 -11.14 7.51 0.29
CA LEU A 278 -9.69 7.32 0.23
C LEU A 278 -9.11 6.99 1.61
N ILE A 279 -8.12 6.11 1.63
CA ILE A 279 -7.35 5.80 2.86
C ILE A 279 -6.51 7.03 3.20
N THR A 280 -6.96 7.82 4.16
CA THR A 280 -6.28 9.03 4.63
C THR A 280 -5.43 8.81 5.88
N ARG A 281 -5.63 7.69 6.59
CA ARG A 281 -4.82 7.31 7.75
C ARG A 281 -3.65 6.44 7.33
N PRO A 282 -2.43 6.65 7.88
CA PRO A 282 -1.30 5.77 7.66
C PRO A 282 -1.64 4.32 8.02
N PRO A 283 -1.50 3.35 7.10
CA PRO A 283 -1.87 1.97 7.36
C PRO A 283 -0.90 1.30 8.33
N LEU A 284 -1.43 0.45 9.20
CA LEU A 284 -0.67 -0.48 10.04
C LEU A 284 -0.75 -1.88 9.45
N ARG A 285 0.40 -2.50 9.17
CA ARG A 285 0.51 -3.91 8.77
C ARG A 285 1.34 -4.65 9.81
N ALA A 286 0.79 -5.72 10.34
CA ALA A 286 1.40 -6.55 11.39
C ALA A 286 1.35 -8.03 10.98
N PRO A 287 2.18 -8.48 10.03
CA PRO A 287 2.22 -9.89 9.65
C PRO A 287 2.65 -10.76 10.82
N HIS A 288 2.04 -11.93 10.95
CA HIS A 288 2.46 -12.93 11.91
C HIS A 288 3.88 -13.44 11.59
N HIS A 289 4.68 -13.82 12.60
CA HIS A 289 6.06 -14.27 12.39
C HIS A 289 6.20 -15.52 11.49
N THR A 290 5.13 -16.29 11.30
CA THR A 290 5.08 -17.42 10.34
C THR A 290 4.78 -16.99 8.90
N ALA A 291 4.58 -15.70 8.64
CA ALA A 291 4.27 -15.21 7.30
C ALA A 291 5.37 -15.60 6.30
N THR A 292 4.92 -15.97 5.10
CA THR A 292 5.85 -16.33 4.02
C THR A 292 6.46 -15.08 3.37
N ARG A 293 7.61 -15.25 2.70
CA ARG A 293 8.20 -14.17 1.90
C ARG A 293 7.20 -13.57 0.90
N ALA A 294 6.37 -14.41 0.28
CA ALA A 294 5.37 -13.96 -0.69
C ALA A 294 4.25 -13.14 -0.05
N ALA A 295 3.87 -13.43 1.18
CA ALA A 295 2.90 -12.62 1.92
C ALA A 295 3.49 -11.24 2.28
N VAL A 296 4.74 -11.21 2.74
CA VAL A 296 5.38 -9.97 3.20
C VAL A 296 5.79 -9.07 2.04
N VAL A 297 6.48 -9.60 1.03
CA VAL A 297 7.01 -8.80 -0.09
C VAL A 297 6.05 -8.71 -1.25
N GLY A 298 5.21 -9.72 -1.41
CA GLY A 298 4.30 -9.85 -2.52
C GLY A 298 4.69 -11.00 -3.46
N GLY A 299 3.76 -11.39 -4.30
CA GLY A 299 3.90 -12.53 -5.21
C GLY A 299 2.57 -13.02 -5.75
N GLY A 300 2.53 -14.26 -6.15
CA GLY A 300 1.33 -14.92 -6.72
C GLY A 300 1.65 -15.67 -8.02
N SER A 301 0.69 -16.47 -8.49
CA SER A 301 0.70 -17.13 -9.80
C SER A 301 0.07 -16.17 -10.81
N GLY A 302 0.81 -15.62 -11.73
CA GLY A 302 0.33 -14.62 -12.70
C GLY A 302 0.95 -13.25 -12.45
N LEU A 303 0.16 -12.16 -12.49
CA LEU A 303 0.66 -10.84 -12.11
C LEU A 303 0.98 -10.81 -10.62
N PRO A 304 2.21 -10.38 -10.26
CA PRO A 304 2.57 -10.24 -8.87
C PRO A 304 1.65 -9.26 -8.14
N ARG A 305 1.19 -9.62 -6.95
CA ARG A 305 0.39 -8.77 -6.07
C ARG A 305 1.26 -8.12 -5.01
N PRO A 306 0.91 -6.90 -4.52
CA PRO A 306 1.62 -6.27 -3.42
C PRO A 306 1.47 -7.10 -2.14
N GLY A 307 2.54 -7.18 -1.35
CA GLY A 307 2.55 -7.79 -0.02
C GLY A 307 2.48 -6.74 1.08
N ASP A 308 2.62 -7.18 2.35
CA ASP A 308 2.48 -6.31 3.52
C ASP A 308 3.41 -5.10 3.51
N VAL A 309 4.64 -5.21 2.98
CA VAL A 309 5.57 -4.06 2.86
C VAL A 309 5.02 -2.96 1.95
N SER A 310 4.33 -3.31 0.86
CA SER A 310 3.70 -2.34 -0.02
C SER A 310 2.38 -1.83 0.56
N LEU A 311 1.62 -2.70 1.22
CA LEU A 311 0.38 -2.32 1.91
C LEU A 311 0.63 -1.42 3.13
N ALA A 312 1.85 -1.43 3.68
CA ALA A 312 2.30 -0.53 4.73
C ALA A 312 2.85 0.81 4.18
N HIS A 313 2.78 1.04 2.86
CA HIS A 313 3.32 2.26 2.26
C HIS A 313 2.79 3.53 2.93
N ARG A 314 3.67 4.49 3.25
CA ARG A 314 3.38 5.72 4.02
C ARG A 314 2.78 5.49 5.41
N GLY A 315 2.76 4.25 5.86
CA GLY A 315 2.31 3.85 7.19
C GLY A 315 3.41 3.07 7.92
N MET A 316 3.02 2.02 8.62
CA MET A 316 3.88 1.26 9.50
C MET A 316 3.83 -0.24 9.20
N LEU A 317 5.01 -0.86 9.14
CA LEU A 317 5.18 -2.30 9.21
C LEU A 317 5.66 -2.68 10.61
N PHE A 318 4.82 -3.39 11.36
CA PHE A 318 5.13 -3.87 12.69
C PHE A 318 5.47 -5.36 12.66
N LEU A 319 6.68 -5.73 13.11
CA LEU A 319 7.09 -7.11 13.28
C LEU A 319 7.19 -7.43 14.77
N ASP A 320 6.13 -8.05 15.30
CA ASP A 320 6.17 -8.56 16.67
C ASP A 320 7.00 -9.85 16.71
N GLU A 321 7.69 -10.07 17.82
CA GLU A 321 8.63 -11.19 17.95
C GLU A 321 9.63 -11.27 16.77
N ALA A 322 10.16 -10.12 16.35
CA ALA A 322 10.97 -9.99 15.15
C ALA A 322 12.08 -11.06 14.97
N PRO A 323 12.79 -11.51 16.03
CA PRO A 323 13.76 -12.60 15.89
C PRO A 323 13.16 -13.98 15.57
N GLU A 324 11.82 -14.16 15.65
CA GLU A 324 11.17 -15.43 15.30
C GLU A 324 10.83 -15.55 13.82
N PHE A 325 10.86 -14.43 13.08
CA PHE A 325 10.73 -14.48 11.62
C PHE A 325 11.87 -15.24 10.97
N SER A 326 11.60 -15.90 9.86
CA SER A 326 12.64 -16.55 9.07
C SER A 326 13.64 -15.51 8.53
N ALA A 327 14.94 -15.86 8.50
CA ALA A 327 15.99 -14.98 7.99
C ALA A 327 15.69 -14.50 6.54
N GLY A 328 15.08 -15.37 5.71
CA GLY A 328 14.72 -15.03 4.36
C GLY A 328 13.64 -13.93 4.25
N VAL A 329 12.73 -13.85 5.22
CA VAL A 329 11.73 -12.76 5.31
C VAL A 329 12.40 -11.46 5.76
N LEU A 330 13.23 -11.50 6.81
CA LEU A 330 13.92 -10.32 7.31
C LEU A 330 14.89 -9.72 6.28
N ASP A 331 15.60 -10.55 5.54
CA ASP A 331 16.52 -10.10 4.48
C ASP A 331 15.80 -9.42 3.31
N CYS A 332 14.56 -9.83 3.01
CA CYS A 332 13.76 -9.18 1.96
C CYS A 332 13.39 -7.72 2.26
N LEU A 333 13.38 -7.31 3.54
CA LEU A 333 13.08 -5.94 3.94
C LEU A 333 14.20 -4.96 3.60
N ARG A 334 15.42 -5.43 3.34
CA ARG A 334 16.58 -4.56 3.08
C ARG A 334 16.37 -3.66 1.87
N GLN A 335 15.91 -4.22 0.75
CA GLN A 335 15.70 -3.47 -0.48
C GLN A 335 14.61 -2.39 -0.30
N PRO A 336 13.39 -2.70 0.17
CA PRO A 336 12.38 -1.66 0.35
C PRO A 336 12.78 -0.59 1.37
N LEU A 337 13.52 -0.94 2.43
CA LEU A 337 14.05 0.04 3.40
C LEU A 337 15.10 0.99 2.80
N GLU A 338 15.75 0.61 1.70
CA GLU A 338 16.72 1.47 0.99
C GLU A 338 16.09 2.29 -0.12
N SER A 339 15.28 1.61 -0.96
CA SER A 339 14.77 2.19 -2.19
C SER A 339 13.35 2.76 -2.07
N GLY A 340 12.62 2.41 -1.00
CA GLY A 340 11.19 2.71 -0.88
C GLY A 340 10.31 1.98 -1.90
N MET A 341 10.87 0.96 -2.58
CA MET A 341 10.21 0.22 -3.64
C MET A 341 10.44 -1.29 -3.50
N VAL A 342 9.45 -2.06 -3.91
CA VAL A 342 9.57 -3.51 -4.10
C VAL A 342 9.39 -3.83 -5.57
N THR A 343 10.33 -4.60 -6.12
CA THR A 343 10.21 -5.13 -7.47
C THR A 343 10.10 -6.65 -7.40
N ILE A 344 9.07 -7.18 -8.03
CA ILE A 344 8.76 -8.60 -8.05
C ILE A 344 8.86 -9.09 -9.50
N ASP A 345 9.83 -9.94 -9.77
CA ASP A 345 10.02 -10.58 -11.07
C ASP A 345 9.42 -12.00 -11.04
N ARG A 346 8.53 -12.30 -11.98
CA ARG A 346 7.88 -13.61 -12.16
C ARG A 346 7.84 -13.97 -13.64
N VAL A 347 7.58 -15.22 -13.93
CA VAL A 347 7.35 -15.70 -15.32
C VAL A 347 6.22 -14.93 -16.00
N GLY A 348 5.22 -14.48 -15.21
CA GLY A 348 4.09 -13.68 -15.68
C GLY A 348 4.41 -12.23 -16.00
N GLY A 349 5.55 -11.70 -15.56
CA GLY A 349 5.96 -10.30 -15.75
C GLY A 349 6.63 -9.71 -14.52
N ARG A 350 7.08 -8.46 -14.68
CA ARG A 350 7.68 -7.65 -13.63
C ARG A 350 6.67 -6.62 -13.13
N ALA A 351 6.52 -6.51 -11.82
CA ALA A 351 5.72 -5.45 -11.20
C ALA A 351 6.55 -4.75 -10.12
N SER A 352 6.43 -3.43 -10.05
CA SER A 352 7.06 -2.61 -9.01
C SER A 352 5.99 -1.90 -8.21
N TYR A 353 6.12 -1.94 -6.87
CA TYR A 353 5.19 -1.30 -5.95
C TYR A 353 5.93 -0.38 -4.99
N PRO A 354 5.39 0.80 -4.67
CA PRO A 354 5.91 1.63 -3.62
C PRO A 354 5.81 0.91 -2.26
N ALA A 355 6.85 1.07 -1.44
CA ALA A 355 7.02 0.40 -0.16
C ALA A 355 7.85 1.25 0.82
N ALA A 356 7.59 2.56 0.87
CA ALA A 356 8.19 3.46 1.86
C ALA A 356 7.34 3.41 3.14
N PHE A 357 7.78 2.66 4.13
CA PHE A 357 7.09 2.44 5.40
C PHE A 357 8.02 2.69 6.58
N GLN A 358 7.46 3.00 7.73
CA GLN A 358 8.17 3.04 9.00
C GLN A 358 8.23 1.62 9.58
N LEU A 359 9.44 1.11 9.85
CA LEU A 359 9.63 -0.20 10.44
C LEU A 359 9.62 -0.11 11.97
N VAL A 360 8.77 -0.90 12.60
CA VAL A 360 8.74 -1.09 14.06
C VAL A 360 8.98 -2.56 14.37
N LEU A 361 10.01 -2.83 15.14
CA LEU A 361 10.37 -4.18 15.58
C LEU A 361 10.11 -4.32 17.07
N ALA A 362 9.51 -5.43 17.49
CA ALA A 362 9.48 -5.83 18.89
C ALA A 362 10.24 -7.14 19.08
N ALA A 363 11.02 -7.20 20.14
CA ALA A 363 11.79 -8.40 20.50
C ALA A 363 11.76 -8.67 22.00
N ASN A 364 11.83 -9.93 22.36
CA ASN A 364 12.12 -10.31 23.74
C ASN A 364 13.64 -10.20 24.00
N PRO A 365 14.10 -10.00 25.25
CA PRO A 365 15.53 -9.87 25.56
C PRO A 365 16.31 -11.18 25.40
N CYS A 366 15.63 -12.31 25.25
CA CYS A 366 16.19 -13.63 25.00
C CYS A 366 15.07 -14.61 24.59
N PRO A 367 15.38 -15.83 24.12
CA PRO A 367 14.36 -16.82 23.73
C PRO A 367 13.35 -17.17 24.84
N CYS A 368 13.76 -17.18 26.12
CA CYS A 368 12.83 -17.44 27.24
C CYS A 368 12.08 -16.18 27.71
N GLY A 369 12.42 -14.99 27.21
CA GLY A 369 11.80 -13.71 27.57
C GLY A 369 12.23 -13.11 28.91
N LYS A 370 13.01 -13.84 29.73
CA LYS A 370 13.26 -13.50 31.15
C LYS A 370 14.60 -12.80 31.43
N ALA A 371 15.38 -12.42 30.40
CA ALA A 371 16.69 -11.78 30.60
C ALA A 371 16.60 -10.28 30.95
N GLY A 372 15.41 -9.68 31.03
CA GLY A 372 15.20 -8.28 31.41
C GLY A 372 15.17 -8.07 32.94
N GLY A 373 15.35 -6.84 33.38
CA GLY A 373 15.36 -6.48 34.80
C GLY A 373 16.53 -7.08 35.56
N ARG A 374 16.28 -7.70 36.72
CA ARG A 374 17.33 -8.35 37.51
C ARG A 374 17.87 -9.65 36.88
N GLY A 375 17.26 -10.16 35.80
CA GLY A 375 17.74 -11.34 35.04
C GLY A 375 17.83 -12.66 35.77
N LEU A 376 17.38 -12.73 37.03
CA LEU A 376 17.55 -13.88 37.93
C LEU A 376 16.82 -15.15 37.49
N GLU A 377 15.78 -15.02 36.66
CA GLU A 377 14.99 -16.15 36.18
C GLU A 377 15.38 -16.62 34.76
N CYS A 378 16.35 -15.96 34.14
CA CYS A 378 16.78 -16.31 32.79
C CYS A 378 17.71 -17.51 32.80
N THR A 379 17.34 -18.58 32.12
CA THR A 379 18.15 -19.80 31.97
C THR A 379 18.93 -19.83 30.65
N CYS A 380 18.81 -18.82 29.81
CA CYS A 380 19.47 -18.77 28.50
C CYS A 380 20.96 -18.50 28.64
N THR A 381 21.78 -19.32 27.98
CA THR A 381 23.23 -19.10 27.86
C THR A 381 23.51 -17.85 27.00
N SER A 382 24.71 -17.27 27.15
CA SER A 382 25.15 -16.15 26.29
C SER A 382 25.10 -16.50 24.80
N LEU A 383 25.42 -17.75 24.44
CA LEU A 383 25.39 -18.25 23.08
C LEU A 383 23.94 -18.29 22.53
N GLN A 384 22.96 -18.72 23.33
CA GLN A 384 21.56 -18.75 22.95
C GLN A 384 21.03 -17.33 22.72
N ARG A 385 21.37 -16.36 23.58
CA ARG A 385 21.01 -14.95 23.42
C ARG A 385 21.63 -14.36 22.15
N ARG A 386 22.91 -14.60 21.88
CA ARG A 386 23.56 -14.17 20.63
C ARG A 386 22.89 -14.78 19.39
N ARG A 387 22.60 -16.08 19.37
CA ARG A 387 21.90 -16.75 18.26
C ARG A 387 20.50 -16.20 18.05
N TYR A 388 19.81 -15.81 19.11
CA TYR A 388 18.47 -15.22 19.02
C TYR A 388 18.52 -13.87 18.30
N PHE A 389 19.38 -12.95 18.75
CA PHE A 389 19.51 -11.65 18.09
C PHE A 389 20.22 -11.71 16.74
N SER A 390 21.09 -12.69 16.48
CA SER A 390 21.74 -12.83 15.18
C SER A 390 20.79 -13.18 14.02
N ARG A 391 19.55 -13.56 14.32
CA ARG A 391 18.48 -13.66 13.31
C ARG A 391 18.10 -12.30 12.72
N LEU A 392 18.21 -11.24 13.51
CA LEU A 392 18.15 -9.86 13.03
C LEU A 392 19.51 -9.52 12.45
N SER A 393 19.64 -9.57 11.13
CA SER A 393 20.92 -9.33 10.46
C SER A 393 21.46 -7.92 10.77
N GLY A 394 22.79 -7.80 10.87
CA GLY A 394 23.45 -6.50 11.08
C GLY A 394 22.96 -5.42 10.10
N PRO A 395 22.87 -5.70 8.78
CA PRO A 395 22.33 -4.74 7.82
C PRO A 395 20.88 -4.30 8.06
N LEU A 396 20.03 -5.13 8.67
CA LEU A 396 18.66 -4.72 9.06
C LEU A 396 18.72 -3.82 10.29
N LEU A 397 19.44 -4.21 11.34
CA LEU A 397 19.64 -3.40 12.55
C LEU A 397 20.34 -2.08 12.25
N ASP A 398 21.20 -2.10 11.25
CA ASP A 398 21.82 -0.88 10.72
C ASP A 398 20.82 0.13 10.12
N ARG A 399 19.57 -0.19 9.94
CA ARG A 399 18.51 0.73 9.49
C ARG A 399 17.60 1.20 10.62
N VAL A 400 17.68 0.56 11.78
CA VAL A 400 16.94 0.97 12.97
C VAL A 400 17.64 2.17 13.61
N ASP A 401 16.96 3.29 13.75
CA ASP A 401 17.52 4.52 14.30
C ASP A 401 17.39 4.57 15.82
N ILE A 402 16.26 4.09 16.34
CA ILE A 402 15.89 4.14 17.77
C ILE A 402 15.79 2.72 18.30
N THR A 403 16.43 2.48 19.44
CA THR A 403 16.24 1.25 20.23
C THR A 403 15.86 1.64 21.65
N VAL A 404 14.75 1.12 22.16
CA VAL A 404 14.26 1.42 23.50
C VAL A 404 13.96 0.15 24.28
N GLU A 405 14.29 0.14 25.56
CA GLU A 405 13.91 -0.93 26.48
C GLU A 405 12.52 -0.66 27.05
N VAL A 406 11.63 -1.65 26.94
CA VAL A 406 10.27 -1.59 27.48
C VAL A 406 10.22 -2.46 28.74
N GLY A 407 10.39 -1.84 29.90
CA GLY A 407 10.40 -2.51 31.20
C GLY A 407 9.00 -2.90 31.69
N ALA A 408 8.96 -3.63 32.80
CA ALA A 408 7.69 -3.88 33.50
C ALA A 408 7.18 -2.59 34.14
N VAL A 409 5.86 -2.41 34.11
CA VAL A 409 5.17 -1.28 34.79
C VAL A 409 5.36 -1.42 36.30
N SER A 410 5.81 -0.35 36.95
CA SER A 410 6.02 -0.34 38.40
C SER A 410 4.72 -0.03 39.15
N ALA A 411 4.70 -0.34 40.46
CA ALA A 411 3.59 0.06 41.32
C ALA A 411 3.41 1.60 41.40
N ALA A 412 4.51 2.36 41.26
CA ALA A 412 4.46 3.82 41.19
C ALA A 412 3.80 4.31 39.90
N ASP A 413 4.09 3.67 38.74
CA ASP A 413 3.44 3.96 37.47
C ASP A 413 1.94 3.68 37.53
N LEU A 414 1.53 2.58 38.18
CA LEU A 414 0.12 2.23 38.39
C LEU A 414 -0.59 3.24 39.30
N ALA A 415 0.09 3.75 40.31
CA ALA A 415 -0.48 4.77 41.21
C ALA A 415 -0.69 6.14 40.49
N SER A 416 0.08 6.40 39.45
CA SER A 416 -0.06 7.57 38.57
C SER A 416 -0.94 7.29 37.32
N ALA A 417 -1.60 6.16 37.25
CA ALA A 417 -2.49 5.80 36.15
C ALA A 417 -3.61 6.85 35.99
N GLY A 418 -3.87 7.26 34.75
CA GLY A 418 -4.82 8.33 34.41
C GLY A 418 -4.18 9.69 34.13
N SER A 419 -2.88 9.89 34.39
CA SER A 419 -2.14 11.11 34.03
C SER A 419 -1.46 11.01 32.66
N GLY A 420 -1.73 9.95 31.89
CA GLY A 420 -1.14 9.72 30.57
C GLY A 420 -1.59 10.79 29.56
N GLU A 421 -0.62 11.31 28.80
CA GLU A 421 -0.89 12.28 27.75
C GLU A 421 -1.62 11.60 26.57
N SER A 422 -2.66 12.26 26.03
CA SER A 422 -3.48 11.70 24.95
C SER A 422 -2.76 11.65 23.62
N SER A 423 -3.15 10.71 22.76
CA SER A 423 -2.69 10.65 21.37
C SER A 423 -2.88 11.98 20.63
N ALA A 424 -3.97 12.71 20.90
CA ALA A 424 -4.27 13.98 20.26
C ALA A 424 -3.21 15.05 20.58
N ALA A 425 -2.77 15.14 21.85
CA ALA A 425 -1.74 16.09 22.29
C ALA A 425 -0.38 15.77 21.65
N VAL A 426 0.02 14.50 21.67
CA VAL A 426 1.27 14.02 21.04
C VAL A 426 1.21 14.24 19.53
N ALA A 427 0.11 13.90 18.86
CA ALA A 427 -0.07 14.12 17.43
C ALA A 427 0.06 15.61 17.02
N GLN A 428 -0.36 16.51 17.89
CA GLN A 428 -0.18 17.96 17.64
C GLN A 428 1.30 18.33 17.63
N ARG A 429 2.12 17.84 18.58
CA ARG A 429 3.58 18.06 18.60
C ARG A 429 4.26 17.43 17.40
N VAL A 430 3.91 16.19 17.08
CA VAL A 430 4.41 15.49 15.88
C VAL A 430 4.13 16.28 14.61
N ARG A 431 2.91 16.80 14.42
CA ARG A 431 2.57 17.64 13.27
C ARG A 431 3.37 18.92 13.22
N ARG A 432 3.59 19.56 14.37
CA ARG A 432 4.43 20.79 14.46
C ARG A 432 5.87 20.49 14.09
N ALA A 433 6.45 19.42 14.63
CA ALA A 433 7.82 19.00 14.33
C ALA A 433 8.00 18.65 12.83
N ARG A 434 7.04 17.93 12.22
CA ARG A 434 7.09 17.63 10.78
C ARG A 434 7.04 18.90 9.92
N ARG A 435 6.21 19.87 10.29
CA ARG A 435 6.19 21.19 9.60
C ARG A 435 7.51 21.96 9.77
N ALA A 436 8.17 21.86 10.92
CA ALA A 436 9.49 22.45 11.13
C ALA A 436 10.53 21.81 10.23
N ALA A 437 10.56 20.46 10.18
CA ALA A 437 11.42 19.70 9.28
C ALA A 437 11.15 20.05 7.80
N GLU A 438 9.87 20.13 7.38
CA GLU A 438 9.48 20.48 6.02
C GLU A 438 9.97 21.87 5.61
N ARG A 439 9.82 22.88 6.48
CA ARG A 439 10.38 24.22 6.22
C ARG A 439 11.90 24.21 6.06
N ARG A 440 12.61 23.49 6.94
CA ARG A 440 14.07 23.40 6.91
C ARG A 440 14.59 22.63 5.69
N LEU A 441 13.86 21.57 5.26
CA LEU A 441 14.22 20.72 4.12
C LEU A 441 13.64 21.24 2.79
N ALA A 442 12.98 22.39 2.78
CA ALA A 442 12.41 22.97 1.57
C ALA A 442 13.48 23.11 0.46
N GLY A 443 13.15 22.69 -0.76
CA GLY A 443 14.09 22.67 -1.89
C GLY A 443 15.02 21.44 -1.94
N THR A 444 14.93 20.53 -0.97
CA THR A 444 15.61 19.21 -0.99
C THR A 444 14.64 18.10 -1.40
N PRO A 445 15.12 16.90 -1.75
CA PRO A 445 14.24 15.78 -2.08
C PRO A 445 13.61 15.08 -0.85
N TRP A 446 13.96 15.48 0.37
CA TRP A 446 13.55 14.81 1.61
C TRP A 446 12.39 15.53 2.28
N ARG A 447 11.49 14.77 2.88
CA ARG A 447 10.35 15.28 3.67
C ARG A 447 10.52 15.02 5.17
N LEU A 448 11.22 13.95 5.54
CA LEU A 448 11.41 13.50 6.91
C LEU A 448 12.89 13.45 7.28
N ASN A 449 13.22 13.68 8.54
CA ASN A 449 14.60 13.65 9.02
C ASN A 449 15.26 12.28 8.78
N ALA A 450 14.53 11.18 8.91
CA ALA A 450 15.04 9.84 8.64
C ALA A 450 15.51 9.64 7.20
N GLU A 451 15.00 10.40 6.24
CA GLU A 451 15.33 10.29 4.82
C GLU A 451 16.59 11.07 4.45
N VAL A 452 16.99 12.06 5.26
CA VAL A 452 18.06 13.00 4.93
C VAL A 452 19.40 12.28 4.77
N SER A 453 20.12 12.57 3.69
CA SER A 453 21.43 11.96 3.45
C SER A 453 22.48 12.42 4.47
N GLY A 454 23.36 11.49 4.88
CA GLY A 454 24.44 11.80 5.83
C GLY A 454 25.44 12.83 5.27
N SER A 455 25.65 12.85 3.94
CA SER A 455 26.50 13.85 3.29
C SER A 455 25.95 15.28 3.47
N TYR A 456 24.63 15.45 3.32
CA TYR A 456 23.97 16.74 3.57
C TYR A 456 24.10 17.15 5.04
N LEU A 457 23.78 16.25 5.98
CA LEU A 457 23.83 16.54 7.42
C LEU A 457 25.23 16.90 7.94
N ARG A 458 26.28 16.35 7.35
CA ARG A 458 27.68 16.68 7.68
C ARG A 458 28.23 17.85 6.87
N GLY A 459 27.51 18.27 5.84
CA GLY A 459 27.89 19.40 4.98
C GLY A 459 27.54 20.75 5.60
N PRO A 460 27.88 21.84 4.90
CA PRO A 460 27.62 23.20 5.39
C PRO A 460 26.12 23.49 5.58
N ASP A 461 25.28 22.89 4.75
CA ASP A 461 23.82 23.10 4.81
C ASP A 461 23.14 22.27 5.92
N GLY A 462 23.86 21.31 6.52
CA GLY A 462 23.36 20.47 7.61
C GLY A 462 23.26 21.15 8.97
N GLY A 463 23.66 22.41 9.09
CA GLY A 463 23.53 23.22 10.31
C GLY A 463 24.40 22.74 11.48
N LEU A 464 25.44 21.94 11.21
CA LEU A 464 26.31 21.38 12.25
C LEU A 464 27.38 22.40 12.67
N SER A 465 27.27 22.91 13.91
CA SER A 465 28.27 23.83 14.45
C SER A 465 29.64 23.17 14.65
N ALA A 466 30.74 23.96 14.58
CA ALA A 466 32.09 23.44 14.75
C ALA A 466 32.33 22.69 16.08
N PRO A 467 31.78 23.12 17.25
CA PRO A 467 31.89 22.36 18.49
C PRO A 467 31.22 20.99 18.44
N LEU A 468 30.02 20.89 17.83
CA LEU A 468 29.28 19.64 17.67
C LEU A 468 30.00 18.70 16.71
N SER A 469 30.50 19.23 15.59
CA SER A 469 31.28 18.48 14.61
C SER A 469 32.51 17.84 15.27
N ARG A 470 33.29 18.62 16.02
CA ARG A 470 34.49 18.12 16.75
C ARG A 470 34.13 16.98 17.70
N ARG A 471 33.03 17.09 18.46
CA ARG A 471 32.61 16.04 19.41
C ARG A 471 32.20 14.75 18.72
N LEU A 472 31.48 14.84 17.60
CA LEU A 472 31.11 13.68 16.79
C LEU A 472 32.34 13.01 16.13
N MET A 473 33.29 13.83 15.64
CA MET A 473 34.54 13.33 15.07
C MET A 473 35.39 12.61 16.13
N THR A 474 35.47 13.13 17.36
CA THR A 474 36.16 12.46 18.47
C THR A 474 35.53 11.10 18.79
N ALA A 475 34.19 10.99 18.78
CA ALA A 475 33.50 9.73 18.99
C ALA A 475 33.76 8.74 17.84
N LEU A 476 33.85 9.23 16.60
CA LEU A 476 34.21 8.44 15.42
C LEU A 476 35.66 7.91 15.51
N GLU A 477 36.63 8.77 15.86
CA GLU A 477 38.06 8.41 16.01
C GLU A 477 38.28 7.39 17.11
N ARG A 478 37.51 7.45 18.21
CA ARG A 478 37.54 6.48 19.31
C ARG A 478 36.89 5.15 18.95
N GLY A 479 36.20 5.06 17.81
CA GLY A 479 35.44 3.87 17.43
C GLY A 479 34.12 3.69 18.18
N ASP A 480 33.67 4.70 18.94
CA ASP A 480 32.40 4.65 19.67
C ASP A 480 31.20 4.71 18.69
N LEU A 481 31.40 5.37 17.54
CA LEU A 481 30.42 5.48 16.45
C LEU A 481 31.06 5.13 15.11
N SER A 482 30.29 4.48 14.24
CA SER A 482 30.60 4.42 12.81
C SER A 482 30.11 5.67 12.10
N LEU A 483 30.57 5.93 10.86
CA LEU A 483 30.08 7.07 10.06
C LEU A 483 28.55 7.03 9.87
N ARG A 484 27.99 5.85 9.60
CA ARG A 484 26.53 5.64 9.56
C ARG A 484 25.88 5.92 10.92
N GLY A 485 26.60 5.64 12.02
CA GLY A 485 26.16 5.97 13.38
C GLY A 485 26.03 7.46 13.60
N VAL A 486 27.01 8.25 13.14
CA VAL A 486 26.97 9.71 13.18
C VAL A 486 25.77 10.25 12.40
N ASP A 487 25.54 9.76 11.18
CA ASP A 487 24.41 10.19 10.35
C ASP A 487 23.06 10.01 11.04
N ARG A 488 22.86 8.87 11.73
CA ARG A 488 21.63 8.61 12.47
C ARG A 488 21.48 9.50 13.70
N VAL A 489 22.56 9.69 14.45
CA VAL A 489 22.55 10.62 15.58
C VAL A 489 22.14 12.01 15.12
N LEU A 490 22.65 12.48 13.97
CA LEU A 490 22.28 13.78 13.41
C LEU A 490 20.81 13.83 12.98
N ARG A 491 20.28 12.77 12.34
CA ARG A 491 18.85 12.68 11.98
C ARG A 491 17.96 12.78 13.21
N LEU A 492 18.29 12.01 14.27
CA LEU A 492 17.55 12.04 15.53
C LEU A 492 17.68 13.38 16.23
N ALA A 493 18.87 13.97 16.26
CA ALA A 493 19.11 15.27 16.88
C ALA A 493 18.29 16.38 16.21
N TRP A 494 18.17 16.35 14.88
CA TRP A 494 17.29 17.27 14.16
C TRP A 494 15.81 17.05 14.47
N THR A 495 15.38 15.79 14.63
CA THR A 495 13.99 15.50 15.04
C THR A 495 13.69 16.02 16.44
N LEU A 496 14.64 15.92 17.37
CA LEU A 496 14.51 16.49 18.72
C LEU A 496 14.45 18.01 18.67
N ALA A 497 15.29 18.66 17.87
CA ALA A 497 15.27 20.11 17.67
C ALA A 497 13.92 20.58 17.06
N ASP A 498 13.41 19.86 16.06
CA ASP A 498 12.10 20.14 15.45
C ASP A 498 10.93 19.97 16.45
N LEU A 499 11.02 19.01 17.39
CA LEU A 499 10.04 18.83 18.48
C LEU A 499 10.07 19.99 19.50
N GLU A 500 11.24 20.56 19.73
CA GLU A 500 11.45 21.74 20.59
C GLU A 500 11.20 23.05 19.85
N ASP A 501 10.92 23.01 18.53
CA ASP A 501 10.70 24.16 17.63
C ASP A 501 11.91 25.11 17.59
N VAL A 502 13.12 24.53 17.50
CA VAL A 502 14.38 25.28 17.41
C VAL A 502 15.13 24.98 16.12
N ASP A 503 15.71 26.02 15.51
CA ASP A 503 16.38 25.93 14.20
C ASP A 503 17.87 25.59 14.28
N THR A 504 18.38 25.24 15.46
CA THR A 504 19.80 24.93 15.68
C THR A 504 19.99 23.71 16.55
N LEU A 505 21.02 22.91 16.23
CA LEU A 505 21.39 21.75 17.05
C LEU A 505 22.13 22.17 18.32
N ALA A 506 21.72 21.61 19.46
CA ALA A 506 22.40 21.74 20.74
C ALA A 506 23.07 20.42 21.16
N LEU A 507 23.98 20.49 22.15
CA LEU A 507 24.62 19.29 22.73
C LEU A 507 23.62 18.36 23.40
N THR A 508 22.54 18.90 23.95
CA THR A 508 21.42 18.14 24.54
C THR A 508 20.74 17.24 23.52
N HIS A 509 20.46 17.74 22.30
CA HIS A 509 19.88 16.96 21.21
C HIS A 509 20.76 15.79 20.81
N ILE A 510 22.09 16.01 20.72
CA ILE A 510 23.06 14.93 20.42
C ILE A 510 23.10 13.91 21.55
N GLY A 511 23.08 14.37 22.82
CA GLY A 511 23.07 13.48 24.00
C GLY A 511 21.83 12.59 24.05
N THR A 512 20.65 13.18 23.88
CA THR A 512 19.37 12.42 23.83
C THR A 512 19.33 11.47 22.63
N ALA A 513 19.80 11.91 21.45
CA ALA A 513 19.88 11.05 20.26
C ALA A 513 20.80 9.83 20.47
N LEU A 514 21.92 10.03 21.15
CA LEU A 514 22.82 8.92 21.53
C LEU A 514 22.13 7.97 22.53
N ALA A 515 21.42 8.49 23.54
CA ALA A 515 20.69 7.66 24.50
C ALA A 515 19.62 6.83 23.78
N LEU A 516 18.79 7.41 22.93
CA LEU A 516 17.76 6.70 22.15
C LEU A 516 18.34 5.61 21.23
N ARG A 517 19.60 5.72 20.85
CA ARG A 517 20.28 4.73 20.03
C ARG A 517 20.93 3.60 20.85
N THR A 518 21.41 3.91 22.06
CA THR A 518 22.20 2.98 22.88
C THR A 518 21.38 2.35 24.01
N SER A 519 20.18 2.85 24.30
CA SER A 519 19.27 2.29 25.29
C SER A 519 18.73 0.96 24.80
N GLY A 520 19.39 -0.12 25.07
CA GLY A 520 18.92 -1.46 24.75
C GLY A 520 20.02 -2.35 24.22
N VAL A 521 20.02 -3.53 24.74
CA VAL A 521 20.81 -4.71 24.41
C VAL A 521 21.86 -4.52 23.32
N ARG A 522 23.09 -4.29 23.71
CA ARG A 522 24.24 -4.64 22.83
C ARG A 522 24.19 -6.16 22.65
N PRO A 523 24.02 -6.68 21.42
CA PRO A 523 24.02 -8.11 21.18
C PRO A 523 25.35 -8.79 21.56
#